data_69a2fbdc4f92b0063974701d78bf6c55
#
_entry.id   69a2fbdc4f92b0063974701d78bf6c55
#
_cell.length_a   1.000
_cell.length_b   1.000
_cell.length_c   1.000
_cell.angle_alpha   90.00
_cell.angle_beta   90.00
_cell.angle_gamma   90.00
#
_symmetry.space_group_name_H-M   'P 1'
#
loop_
_entity.id
_entity.type
_entity.pdbx_description
1 polymer ?
#
loop_
_entity_poly.entity_id
_entity_poly.type
_entity_poly.pdbx_seq_one_letter_code
_entity_poly.pdbx_strand_id
1 'polypeptide(L)'
;MTSGNTPYRHQQRTTGGITLGLRQNLAQFMLLVAVNALVGGTLGQERTVLPLLAGQVFHLDQYTGALTFILAFGLAKAATNYFAGTLSDRYGRKPVLVTGWLIAIPVPLLLIFGPSWDWIVAANIVLGISQGLTWSTTVVMKMDLVGPSRRGLAMGLNEGAGYLGLAGTALATGYIASTYGLRPGPFLLGAVFVAVGLGVSVLTVRETHDHAKAEADTHKTVHTGSTAELNNREIFALTSFKDRSLSAVSQAGMVNNLNDGLAWGLFPVHFASAGLSIEKIGILAAVYPAVWGAGQFVTGALSDRYGRKPLITGGMLVQASALAMFAIGTDFGTWLAAAILLGAGTAMVYPTLLAAIGDVAHPHWRARSVGIYRLWRDGGFAIGALLSGLLADAYGIPAAIMAVAALTAASGILVAMRMRSADHSAAG
;
A
#
# COMPACT_ATOMS: atom_id res chain seq x y z
N MET A 1 -56.23 -5.95 -16.78
CA MET A 1 -55.06 -5.51 -17.55
C MET A 1 -53.91 -5.38 -16.58
N THR A 2 -53.11 -6.45 -16.45
CA THR A 2 -52.00 -6.57 -15.52
C THR A 2 -50.73 -6.27 -16.26
N SER A 3 -50.11 -5.10 -15.98
CA SER A 3 -48.80 -4.74 -16.51
C SER A 3 -47.70 -5.45 -15.71
N GLY A 4 -47.07 -6.42 -16.36
CA GLY A 4 -45.98 -7.16 -15.81
C GLY A 4 -44.74 -6.30 -15.69
N ASN A 5 -44.24 -6.16 -14.47
CA ASN A 5 -42.89 -5.66 -14.12
C ASN A 5 -41.87 -6.74 -14.49
N THR A 6 -41.21 -6.60 -15.62
CA THR A 6 -40.05 -7.42 -16.00
C THR A 6 -38.81 -6.86 -15.29
N PRO A 7 -38.09 -7.65 -14.47
CA PRO A 7 -36.86 -7.17 -13.86
C PRO A 7 -35.80 -6.98 -14.93
N TYR A 8 -35.19 -5.78 -14.98
CA TYR A 8 -34.05 -5.46 -15.83
C TYR A 8 -32.92 -6.48 -15.61
N ARG A 9 -32.89 -7.52 -16.42
CA ARG A 9 -31.68 -8.33 -16.62
C ARG A 9 -30.66 -7.45 -17.33
N HIS A 10 -29.63 -7.00 -16.62
CA HIS A 10 -28.42 -6.48 -17.23
C HIS A 10 -27.88 -7.53 -18.21
N GLN A 11 -28.20 -7.41 -19.48
CA GLN A 11 -27.56 -8.16 -20.57
C GLN A 11 -26.07 -7.74 -20.57
N GLN A 12 -25.21 -8.62 -20.10
CA GLN A 12 -23.77 -8.52 -20.28
C GLN A 12 -23.49 -8.60 -21.78
N ARG A 13 -23.19 -7.46 -22.41
CA ARG A 13 -22.78 -7.39 -23.81
C ARG A 13 -21.40 -8.01 -23.96
N THR A 14 -21.33 -9.15 -24.63
CA THR A 14 -20.08 -9.78 -25.07
C THR A 14 -19.58 -9.04 -26.30
N THR A 15 -18.50 -8.27 -26.18
CA THR A 15 -17.77 -7.75 -27.32
C THR A 15 -16.57 -8.68 -27.56
N GLY A 16 -16.59 -9.44 -28.65
CA GLY A 16 -15.46 -10.31 -29.02
C GLY A 16 -15.14 -11.47 -28.06
N GLY A 17 -16.14 -12.07 -27.35
CA GLY A 17 -15.93 -13.22 -26.47
C GLY A 17 -15.36 -12.88 -25.06
N ILE A 18 -15.11 -11.61 -24.76
CA ILE A 18 -14.62 -11.14 -23.46
C ILE A 18 -15.79 -10.83 -22.53
N THR A 19 -15.81 -11.43 -21.35
CA THR A 19 -16.84 -11.20 -20.33
C THR A 19 -16.23 -10.56 -19.10
N LEU A 20 -16.76 -9.39 -18.70
CA LEU A 20 -16.40 -8.72 -17.44
C LEU A 20 -17.19 -9.34 -16.28
N GLY A 21 -16.57 -9.43 -15.13
CA GLY A 21 -17.23 -9.88 -13.91
C GLY A 21 -16.39 -10.82 -13.05
N LEU A 22 -16.58 -10.75 -11.73
CA LEU A 22 -15.79 -11.53 -10.79
C LEU A 22 -16.02 -13.05 -10.96
N ARG A 23 -17.27 -13.49 -11.13
CA ARG A 23 -17.60 -14.91 -11.26
C ARG A 23 -17.02 -15.54 -12.53
N GLN A 24 -17.07 -14.82 -13.63
CA GLN A 24 -16.59 -15.23 -14.94
C GLN A 24 -15.06 -15.36 -14.96
N ASN A 25 -14.37 -14.51 -14.21
CA ASN A 25 -12.91 -14.42 -14.19
C ASN A 25 -12.30 -14.87 -12.84
N LEU A 26 -13.07 -15.62 -12.01
CA LEU A 26 -12.69 -15.93 -10.63
C LEU A 26 -11.33 -16.60 -10.51
N ALA A 27 -11.02 -17.59 -11.36
CA ALA A 27 -9.75 -18.31 -11.33
C ALA A 27 -8.56 -17.36 -11.58
N GLN A 28 -8.64 -16.52 -12.60
CA GLN A 28 -7.60 -15.55 -12.92
C GLN A 28 -7.50 -14.45 -11.86
N PHE A 29 -8.64 -14.02 -11.32
CA PHE A 29 -8.69 -13.05 -10.23
C PHE A 29 -8.00 -13.58 -8.96
N MET A 30 -8.32 -14.81 -8.52
CA MET A 30 -7.71 -15.42 -7.34
C MET A 30 -6.22 -15.70 -7.54
N LEU A 31 -5.81 -16.07 -8.76
CA LEU A 31 -4.42 -16.18 -9.13
C LEU A 31 -3.65 -14.86 -8.93
N LEU A 32 -4.22 -13.74 -9.39
CA LEU A 32 -3.64 -12.41 -9.21
C LEU A 32 -3.65 -11.96 -7.74
N VAL A 33 -4.61 -12.41 -6.94
CA VAL A 33 -4.61 -12.22 -5.47
C VAL A 33 -3.42 -12.96 -4.85
N ALA A 34 -3.19 -14.22 -5.23
CA ALA A 34 -2.05 -15.00 -4.76
C ALA A 34 -0.71 -14.39 -5.22
N VAL A 35 -0.60 -13.95 -6.48
CA VAL A 35 0.59 -13.23 -6.97
C VAL A 35 0.85 -11.98 -6.14
N ASN A 36 -0.19 -11.21 -5.79
CA ASN A 36 -0.01 -10.02 -4.95
C ASN A 36 0.39 -10.34 -3.50
N ALA A 37 -0.04 -11.48 -2.95
CA ALA A 37 0.46 -11.95 -1.66
C ALA A 37 1.96 -12.26 -1.71
N LEU A 38 2.48 -12.85 -2.80
CA LEU A 38 3.91 -13.05 -3.01
C LEU A 38 4.66 -11.71 -3.15
N VAL A 39 4.07 -10.72 -3.86
CA VAL A 39 4.62 -9.36 -3.94
C VAL A 39 4.73 -8.74 -2.54
N GLY A 40 3.68 -8.84 -1.71
CA GLY A 40 3.72 -8.40 -0.31
C GLY A 40 4.76 -9.16 0.52
N GLY A 41 4.91 -10.46 0.27
CA GLY A 41 5.90 -11.31 0.92
C GLY A 41 7.34 -10.86 0.68
N THR A 42 7.70 -10.44 -0.55
CA THR A 42 9.05 -9.92 -0.82
C THR A 42 9.35 -8.64 -0.02
N LEU A 43 8.34 -7.86 0.32
CA LEU A 43 8.49 -6.68 1.18
C LEU A 43 8.59 -7.07 2.66
N GLY A 44 7.78 -8.04 3.10
CA GLY A 44 7.72 -8.51 4.49
C GLY A 44 9.04 -9.09 5.01
N GLN A 45 9.86 -9.69 4.13
CA GLN A 45 11.14 -10.29 4.51
C GLN A 45 12.11 -9.30 5.16
N GLU A 46 11.98 -8.02 4.87
CA GLU A 46 12.89 -6.98 5.33
C GLU A 46 12.46 -6.34 6.65
N ARG A 47 11.15 -6.37 6.96
CA ARG A 47 10.55 -5.54 8.02
C ARG A 47 11.03 -5.87 9.42
N THR A 48 11.33 -7.14 9.70
CA THR A 48 11.87 -7.57 10.99
C THR A 48 13.39 -7.46 11.03
N VAL A 49 14.06 -7.74 9.91
CA VAL A 49 15.48 -8.09 9.88
C VAL A 49 16.38 -6.92 9.51
N LEU A 50 16.04 -6.09 8.50
CA LEU A 50 16.96 -5.06 8.02
C LEU A 50 17.31 -3.99 9.06
N PRO A 51 16.39 -3.47 9.87
CA PRO A 51 16.76 -2.49 10.90
C PRO A 51 17.74 -3.07 11.94
N LEU A 52 17.59 -4.36 12.28
CA LEU A 52 18.51 -5.04 13.18
C LEU A 52 19.86 -5.32 12.52
N LEU A 53 19.85 -5.66 11.23
CA LEU A 53 21.06 -5.90 10.45
C LEU A 53 21.93 -4.63 10.36
N ALA A 54 21.31 -3.46 10.23
CA ALA A 54 21.99 -2.16 10.18
C ALA A 54 22.91 -1.97 11.41
N GLY A 55 22.38 -2.18 12.63
CA GLY A 55 23.14 -2.03 13.85
C GLY A 55 24.07 -3.21 14.14
N GLN A 56 23.57 -4.46 14.04
CA GLN A 56 24.29 -5.65 14.53
C GLN A 56 25.37 -6.14 13.55
N VAL A 57 25.22 -5.94 12.25
CA VAL A 57 26.14 -6.45 11.23
C VAL A 57 26.94 -5.34 10.56
N PHE A 58 26.27 -4.22 10.25
CA PHE A 58 26.93 -3.09 9.58
C PHE A 58 27.39 -1.99 10.53
N HIS A 59 27.09 -2.11 11.83
CA HIS A 59 27.53 -1.19 12.89
C HIS A 59 27.21 0.28 12.60
N LEU A 60 26.01 0.53 12.07
CA LEU A 60 25.53 1.89 11.84
C LEU A 60 25.03 2.50 13.14
N ASP A 61 25.71 3.55 13.60
CA ASP A 61 25.38 4.24 14.87
C ASP A 61 24.22 5.22 14.71
N GLN A 62 24.01 5.77 13.48
CA GLN A 62 22.98 6.74 13.21
C GLN A 62 21.72 6.09 12.63
N TYR A 63 20.57 6.40 13.22
CA TYR A 63 19.27 5.92 12.72
C TYR A 63 18.97 6.44 11.32
N THR A 64 19.30 7.70 11.00
CA THR A 64 19.15 8.26 9.65
C THR A 64 19.89 7.39 8.62
N GLY A 65 21.12 6.98 8.91
CA GLY A 65 21.89 6.07 8.07
C GLY A 65 21.22 4.70 7.93
N ALA A 66 20.75 4.14 9.05
CA ALA A 66 20.08 2.85 9.08
C ALA A 66 18.74 2.84 8.30
N LEU A 67 18.03 3.97 8.22
CA LEU A 67 16.76 4.08 7.51
C LEU A 67 16.87 4.43 6.02
N THR A 68 18.09 4.61 5.49
CA THR A 68 18.32 4.94 4.06
C THR A 68 17.71 3.91 3.11
N PHE A 69 17.60 2.64 3.49
CA PHE A 69 16.95 1.62 2.67
C PHE A 69 15.46 1.89 2.46
N ILE A 70 14.74 2.40 3.48
CA ILE A 70 13.32 2.77 3.35
C ILE A 70 13.17 4.04 2.50
N LEU A 71 14.06 5.02 2.70
CA LEU A 71 14.11 6.23 1.88
C LEU A 71 14.26 5.87 0.40
N ALA A 72 15.25 5.04 0.09
CA ALA A 72 15.55 4.58 -1.27
C ALA A 72 14.38 3.78 -1.89
N PHE A 73 13.82 2.84 -1.12
CA PHE A 73 12.64 2.07 -1.50
C PHE A 73 11.45 2.99 -1.80
N GLY A 74 11.13 3.91 -0.89
CA GLY A 74 9.98 4.81 -1.00
C GLY A 74 10.07 5.71 -2.24
N LEU A 75 11.23 6.33 -2.48
CA LEU A 75 11.46 7.17 -3.65
C LEU A 75 11.37 6.38 -4.96
N ALA A 76 12.03 5.22 -5.03
CA ALA A 76 12.00 4.36 -6.21
C ALA A 76 10.58 3.85 -6.50
N LYS A 77 9.85 3.42 -5.47
CA LYS A 77 8.47 2.96 -5.61
C LYS A 77 7.52 4.08 -6.02
N ALA A 78 7.62 5.26 -5.42
CA ALA A 78 6.78 6.41 -5.75
C ALA A 78 6.97 6.84 -7.21
N ALA A 79 8.22 6.96 -7.66
CA ALA A 79 8.55 7.28 -9.04
C ALA A 79 8.02 6.21 -10.01
N THR A 80 8.25 4.93 -9.71
CA THR A 80 7.81 3.82 -10.57
C THR A 80 6.30 3.72 -10.65
N ASN A 81 5.58 3.89 -9.54
CA ASN A 81 4.11 3.88 -9.52
C ASN A 81 3.50 4.96 -10.42
N TYR A 82 4.15 6.12 -10.51
CA TYR A 82 3.70 7.20 -11.41
C TYR A 82 3.70 6.77 -12.89
N PHE A 83 4.70 5.98 -13.30
CA PHE A 83 4.82 5.51 -14.68
C PHE A 83 4.17 4.15 -14.94
N ALA A 84 3.90 3.34 -13.93
CA ALA A 84 3.43 1.96 -14.06
C ALA A 84 2.12 1.84 -14.87
N GLY A 85 1.19 2.77 -14.68
CA GLY A 85 -0.07 2.85 -15.44
C GLY A 85 0.20 3.04 -16.93
N THR A 86 0.98 4.05 -17.29
CA THR A 86 1.33 4.36 -18.70
C THR A 86 2.10 3.21 -19.36
N LEU A 87 3.02 2.57 -18.63
CA LEU A 87 3.75 1.40 -19.12
C LEU A 87 2.79 0.23 -19.38
N SER A 88 1.86 -0.03 -18.46
CA SER A 88 0.86 -1.09 -18.60
C SER A 88 -0.09 -0.83 -19.78
N ASP A 89 -0.47 0.42 -20.04
CA ASP A 89 -1.31 0.77 -21.19
C ASP A 89 -0.56 0.63 -22.52
N ARG A 90 0.74 0.93 -22.53
CA ARG A 90 1.56 0.90 -23.75
C ARG A 90 2.01 -0.51 -24.13
N TYR A 91 2.47 -1.30 -23.14
CA TYR A 91 3.14 -2.59 -23.36
C TYR A 91 2.27 -3.80 -22.99
N GLY A 92 1.10 -3.57 -22.37
CA GLY A 92 0.26 -4.62 -21.79
C GLY A 92 0.54 -4.86 -20.30
N ARG A 93 -0.43 -5.47 -19.62
CA ARG A 93 -0.36 -5.69 -18.17
C ARG A 93 0.60 -6.82 -17.83
N LYS A 94 0.49 -7.98 -18.51
CA LYS A 94 1.34 -9.14 -18.24
C LYS A 94 2.84 -8.86 -18.47
N PRO A 95 3.30 -8.24 -19.57
CA PRO A 95 4.71 -7.89 -19.74
C PRO A 95 5.25 -6.99 -18.63
N VAL A 96 4.50 -6.00 -18.18
CA VAL A 96 4.92 -5.10 -17.09
C VAL A 96 5.02 -5.85 -15.76
N LEU A 97 4.07 -6.74 -15.45
CA LEU A 97 4.12 -7.61 -14.27
C LEU A 97 5.35 -8.52 -14.28
N VAL A 98 5.62 -9.18 -15.42
CA VAL A 98 6.78 -10.08 -15.59
C VAL A 98 8.09 -9.28 -15.48
N THR A 99 8.18 -8.11 -16.10
CA THR A 99 9.34 -7.22 -15.99
C THR A 99 9.60 -6.83 -14.53
N GLY A 100 8.54 -6.53 -13.78
CA GLY A 100 8.67 -6.24 -12.35
C GLY A 100 9.27 -7.40 -11.54
N TRP A 101 8.89 -8.64 -11.84
CA TRP A 101 9.49 -9.84 -11.23
C TRP A 101 10.94 -10.09 -11.67
N LEU A 102 11.26 -9.86 -12.95
CA LEU A 102 12.66 -9.98 -13.45
C LEU A 102 13.58 -8.98 -12.75
N ILE A 103 13.11 -7.75 -12.54
CA ILE A 103 13.85 -6.73 -11.78
C ILE A 103 14.04 -7.16 -10.31
N ALA A 104 13.13 -7.94 -9.73
CA ALA A 104 13.27 -8.42 -8.35
C ALA A 104 14.37 -9.49 -8.17
N ILE A 105 14.82 -10.17 -9.23
CA ILE A 105 15.77 -11.29 -9.11
C ILE A 105 17.05 -10.94 -8.32
N PRO A 106 17.72 -9.80 -8.55
CA PRO A 106 18.94 -9.47 -7.82
C PRO A 106 18.68 -9.09 -6.35
N VAL A 107 17.46 -8.74 -5.95
CA VAL A 107 17.17 -8.25 -4.60
C VAL A 107 17.64 -9.22 -3.50
N PRO A 108 17.18 -10.48 -3.44
CA PRO A 108 17.61 -11.40 -2.38
C PRO A 108 19.11 -11.68 -2.45
N LEU A 109 19.73 -11.66 -3.64
CA LEU A 109 21.17 -11.86 -3.78
C LEU A 109 21.97 -10.70 -3.19
N LEU A 110 21.54 -9.46 -3.45
CA LEU A 110 22.14 -8.25 -2.87
C LEU A 110 22.00 -8.23 -1.36
N LEU A 111 20.84 -8.64 -0.81
CA LEU A 111 20.60 -8.72 0.62
C LEU A 111 21.44 -9.80 1.31
N ILE A 112 21.65 -10.95 0.65
CA ILE A 112 22.42 -12.07 1.20
C ILE A 112 23.93 -11.78 1.13
N PHE A 113 24.43 -11.34 -0.02
CA PHE A 113 25.87 -11.27 -0.30
C PHE A 113 26.44 -9.86 -0.26
N GLY A 114 25.60 -8.82 -0.11
CA GLY A 114 26.05 -7.43 -0.07
C GLY A 114 27.08 -7.17 1.04
N PRO A 115 28.30 -6.72 0.72
CA PRO A 115 29.38 -6.55 1.69
C PRO A 115 29.26 -5.26 2.52
N SER A 116 28.44 -4.28 2.08
CA SER A 116 28.25 -3.00 2.76
C SER A 116 26.77 -2.61 2.76
N TRP A 117 26.44 -1.59 3.57
CA TRP A 117 25.08 -1.05 3.64
C TRP A 117 24.61 -0.47 2.30
N ASP A 118 25.49 0.06 1.48
CA ASP A 118 25.13 0.60 0.16
C ASP A 118 24.51 -0.46 -0.76
N TRP A 119 24.93 -1.73 -0.62
CA TRP A 119 24.31 -2.84 -1.36
C TRP A 119 22.91 -3.13 -0.89
N ILE A 120 22.62 -2.94 0.40
CA ILE A 120 21.28 -3.06 0.96
C ILE A 120 20.40 -1.91 0.44
N VAL A 121 20.92 -0.69 0.38
CA VAL A 121 20.23 0.47 -0.20
C VAL A 121 19.96 0.23 -1.70
N ALA A 122 20.94 -0.27 -2.44
CA ALA A 122 20.79 -0.64 -3.86
C ALA A 122 19.71 -1.72 -4.04
N ALA A 123 19.70 -2.76 -3.20
CA ALA A 123 18.65 -3.79 -3.21
C ALA A 123 17.26 -3.18 -3.03
N ASN A 124 17.13 -2.18 -2.14
CA ASN A 124 15.87 -1.51 -1.86
C ASN A 124 15.42 -0.54 -2.97
N ILE A 125 16.34 0.07 -3.72
CA ILE A 125 16.00 0.80 -4.96
C ILE A 125 15.39 -0.18 -5.96
N VAL A 126 16.04 -1.31 -6.20
CA VAL A 126 15.58 -2.35 -7.14
C VAL A 126 14.24 -2.95 -6.68
N LEU A 127 14.09 -3.22 -5.37
CA LEU A 127 12.83 -3.68 -4.79
C LEU A 127 11.71 -2.65 -4.96
N GLY A 128 11.99 -1.37 -4.76
CA GLY A 128 11.04 -0.27 -4.97
C GLY A 128 10.53 -0.22 -6.41
N ILE A 129 11.42 -0.35 -7.40
CA ILE A 129 11.06 -0.42 -8.82
C ILE A 129 10.19 -1.66 -9.09
N SER A 130 10.62 -2.83 -8.64
CA SER A 130 9.85 -4.07 -8.78
C SER A 130 8.46 -3.96 -8.16
N GLN A 131 8.37 -3.47 -6.94
CA GLN A 131 7.11 -3.27 -6.21
C GLN A 131 6.18 -2.27 -6.92
N GLY A 132 6.72 -1.17 -7.44
CA GLY A 132 5.95 -0.20 -8.21
C GLY A 132 5.32 -0.81 -9.46
N LEU A 133 6.04 -1.68 -10.17
CA LEU A 133 5.52 -2.38 -11.34
C LEU A 133 4.54 -3.50 -10.97
N THR A 134 4.94 -4.42 -10.09
CA THR A 134 4.15 -5.62 -9.78
C THR A 134 2.88 -5.31 -9.01
N TRP A 135 2.96 -4.52 -7.93
CA TRP A 135 1.79 -4.16 -7.12
C TRP A 135 0.76 -3.38 -7.92
N SER A 136 1.19 -2.33 -8.63
CA SER A 136 0.27 -1.51 -9.43
C SER A 136 -0.39 -2.31 -10.54
N THR A 137 0.38 -3.15 -11.24
CA THR A 137 -0.15 -3.96 -12.34
C THR A 137 -1.16 -5.01 -11.86
N THR A 138 -0.91 -5.68 -10.72
CA THR A 138 -1.89 -6.64 -10.17
C THR A 138 -3.19 -5.97 -9.75
N VAL A 139 -3.16 -4.70 -9.28
CA VAL A 139 -4.36 -3.89 -9.00
C VAL A 139 -5.12 -3.64 -10.32
N VAL A 140 -4.43 -3.12 -11.35
CA VAL A 140 -5.03 -2.79 -12.64
C VAL A 140 -5.66 -4.03 -13.28
N MET A 141 -4.94 -5.15 -13.34
CA MET A 141 -5.44 -6.40 -13.91
C MET A 141 -6.72 -6.90 -13.22
N LYS A 142 -6.80 -6.81 -11.90
CA LYS A 142 -8.01 -7.21 -11.16
C LYS A 142 -9.18 -6.27 -11.44
N MET A 143 -8.92 -4.97 -11.58
CA MET A 143 -9.96 -4.02 -11.98
C MET A 143 -10.48 -4.27 -13.40
N ASP A 144 -9.58 -4.59 -14.34
CA ASP A 144 -9.95 -4.96 -15.72
C ASP A 144 -10.88 -6.17 -15.75
N LEU A 145 -10.59 -7.20 -14.94
CA LEU A 145 -11.39 -8.44 -14.90
C LEU A 145 -12.79 -8.25 -14.31
N VAL A 146 -12.95 -7.41 -13.28
CA VAL A 146 -14.24 -7.29 -12.57
C VAL A 146 -15.15 -6.21 -13.13
N GLY A 147 -14.60 -5.24 -13.84
CA GLY A 147 -15.34 -4.09 -14.36
C GLY A 147 -15.79 -3.09 -13.27
N PRO A 148 -16.58 -2.05 -13.64
CA PRO A 148 -16.88 -0.91 -12.77
C PRO A 148 -17.59 -1.25 -11.47
N SER A 149 -18.52 -2.22 -11.52
CA SER A 149 -19.45 -2.50 -10.41
C SER A 149 -18.80 -3.12 -9.16
N ARG A 150 -17.59 -3.70 -9.26
CA ARG A 150 -16.93 -4.42 -8.17
C ARG A 150 -15.46 -4.01 -7.95
N ARG A 151 -15.06 -2.84 -8.43
CA ARG A 151 -13.69 -2.33 -8.28
C ARG A 151 -13.27 -2.18 -6.81
N GLY A 152 -14.17 -1.72 -5.95
CA GLY A 152 -13.90 -1.61 -4.52
C GLY A 152 -13.51 -2.95 -3.88
N LEU A 153 -14.28 -4.01 -4.19
CA LEU A 153 -13.96 -5.36 -3.75
C LEU A 153 -12.62 -5.85 -4.30
N ALA A 154 -12.35 -5.62 -5.59
CA ALA A 154 -11.09 -6.01 -6.21
C ALA A 154 -9.88 -5.33 -5.54
N MET A 155 -10.01 -4.05 -5.24
CA MET A 155 -8.98 -3.28 -4.54
C MET A 155 -8.78 -3.76 -3.09
N GLY A 156 -9.86 -3.98 -2.34
CA GLY A 156 -9.78 -4.49 -0.97
C GLY A 156 -9.13 -5.87 -0.90
N LEU A 157 -9.49 -6.79 -1.80
CA LEU A 157 -8.86 -8.10 -1.89
C LEU A 157 -7.39 -8.03 -2.32
N ASN A 158 -7.04 -7.10 -3.21
CA ASN A 158 -5.64 -6.89 -3.61
C ASN A 158 -4.79 -6.43 -2.44
N GLU A 159 -5.20 -5.34 -1.81
CA GLU A 159 -4.44 -4.75 -0.71
C GLU A 159 -4.39 -5.70 0.49
N GLY A 160 -5.53 -6.30 0.86
CA GLY A 160 -5.59 -7.30 1.93
C GLY A 160 -4.63 -8.47 1.72
N ALA A 161 -4.59 -9.06 0.52
CA ALA A 161 -3.67 -10.16 0.21
C ALA A 161 -2.19 -9.73 0.29
N GLY A 162 -1.86 -8.54 -0.22
CA GLY A 162 -0.51 -7.99 -0.16
C GLY A 162 -0.03 -7.81 1.28
N TYR A 163 -0.84 -7.17 2.13
CA TYR A 163 -0.47 -6.94 3.54
C TYR A 163 -0.52 -8.20 4.40
N LEU A 164 -1.40 -9.17 4.12
CA LEU A 164 -1.36 -10.49 4.77
C LEU A 164 -0.11 -11.28 4.36
N GLY A 165 0.30 -11.20 3.09
CA GLY A 165 1.57 -11.76 2.62
C GLY A 165 2.77 -11.12 3.32
N LEU A 166 2.78 -9.80 3.45
CA LEU A 166 3.79 -9.04 4.20
C LEU A 166 3.83 -9.49 5.66
N ALA A 167 2.68 -9.56 6.34
CA ALA A 167 2.57 -9.96 7.74
C ALA A 167 3.11 -11.38 7.98
N GLY A 168 2.65 -12.34 7.16
CA GLY A 168 3.10 -13.74 7.26
C GLY A 168 4.60 -13.89 7.05
N THR A 169 5.16 -13.11 6.12
CA THR A 169 6.60 -13.15 5.85
C THR A 169 7.41 -12.45 6.95
N ALA A 170 6.94 -11.33 7.50
CA ALA A 170 7.59 -10.66 8.61
C ALA A 170 7.67 -11.58 9.85
N LEU A 171 6.60 -12.32 10.13
CA LEU A 171 6.57 -13.33 11.19
C LEU A 171 7.56 -14.46 10.91
N ALA A 172 7.51 -15.04 9.69
CA ALA A 172 8.37 -16.15 9.29
C ALA A 172 9.86 -15.75 9.35
N THR A 173 10.22 -14.56 8.88
CA THR A 173 11.62 -14.08 8.92
C THR A 173 12.09 -13.75 10.33
N GLY A 174 11.22 -13.30 11.23
CA GLY A 174 11.51 -13.16 12.64
C GLY A 174 11.90 -14.50 13.29
N TYR A 175 11.11 -15.56 13.01
CA TYR A 175 11.40 -16.92 13.47
C TYR A 175 12.68 -17.50 12.84
N ILE A 176 12.86 -17.36 11.53
CA ILE A 176 14.06 -17.82 10.84
C ILE A 176 15.30 -17.09 11.39
N ALA A 177 15.22 -15.78 11.58
CA ALA A 177 16.32 -14.98 12.10
C ALA A 177 16.69 -15.34 13.54
N SER A 178 15.72 -15.69 14.39
CA SER A 178 15.98 -16.11 15.78
C SER A 178 16.72 -17.45 15.86
N THR A 179 16.53 -18.32 14.87
CA THR A 179 17.10 -19.68 14.84
C THR A 179 18.41 -19.74 14.05
N TYR A 180 18.46 -19.07 12.89
CA TYR A 180 19.57 -19.20 11.92
C TYR A 180 20.35 -17.89 11.73
N GLY A 181 20.03 -16.83 12.49
CA GLY A 181 20.65 -15.53 12.38
C GLY A 181 20.04 -14.65 11.29
N LEU A 182 20.48 -13.38 11.25
CA LEU A 182 19.94 -12.34 10.38
C LEU A 182 20.23 -12.57 8.88
N ARG A 183 21.21 -13.38 8.53
CA ARG A 183 21.61 -13.79 7.18
C ARG A 183 22.06 -15.24 7.14
N PRO A 184 21.91 -15.98 6.04
CA PRO A 184 21.15 -15.66 4.81
C PRO A 184 19.68 -16.04 4.91
N GLY A 185 19.29 -16.83 5.93
CA GLY A 185 18.01 -17.54 6.06
C GLY A 185 16.78 -16.71 5.69
N PRO A 186 16.54 -15.52 6.33
CA PRO A 186 15.36 -14.71 6.06
C PRO A 186 15.21 -14.33 4.58
N PHE A 187 16.31 -14.04 3.88
CA PHE A 187 16.29 -13.55 2.51
C PHE A 187 16.17 -14.67 1.46
N LEU A 188 16.45 -15.92 1.83
CA LEU A 188 16.16 -17.08 0.98
C LEU A 188 14.67 -17.22 0.72
N LEU A 189 13.82 -16.85 1.69
CA LEU A 189 12.38 -16.83 1.53
C LEU A 189 11.96 -15.85 0.43
N GLY A 190 12.61 -14.68 0.34
CA GLY A 190 12.41 -13.72 -0.74
C GLY A 190 12.81 -14.26 -2.10
N ALA A 191 13.91 -15.02 -2.19
CA ALA A 191 14.31 -15.67 -3.43
C ALA A 191 13.23 -16.68 -3.91
N VAL A 192 12.64 -17.44 -2.98
CA VAL A 192 11.52 -18.36 -3.30
C VAL A 192 10.31 -17.57 -3.81
N PHE A 193 9.94 -16.46 -3.16
CA PHE A 193 8.81 -15.64 -3.61
C PHE A 193 9.03 -15.05 -5.00
N VAL A 194 10.23 -14.58 -5.30
CA VAL A 194 10.58 -14.05 -6.63
C VAL A 194 10.50 -15.16 -7.69
N ALA A 195 11.07 -16.33 -7.42
CA ALA A 195 11.06 -17.46 -8.35
C ALA A 195 9.62 -17.95 -8.62
N VAL A 196 8.82 -18.15 -7.56
CA VAL A 196 7.43 -18.60 -7.67
C VAL A 196 6.57 -17.52 -8.33
N GLY A 197 6.70 -16.24 -7.91
CA GLY A 197 5.95 -15.12 -8.47
C GLY A 197 6.23 -14.91 -9.95
N LEU A 198 7.49 -15.01 -10.37
CA LEU A 198 7.89 -14.96 -11.78
C LEU A 198 7.33 -16.16 -12.55
N GLY A 199 7.54 -17.38 -12.05
CA GLY A 199 7.08 -18.60 -12.70
C GLY A 199 5.56 -18.60 -12.91
N VAL A 200 4.79 -18.31 -11.85
CA VAL A 200 3.32 -18.21 -11.91
C VAL A 200 2.90 -17.09 -12.88
N SER A 201 3.54 -15.92 -12.83
CA SER A 201 3.19 -14.81 -13.71
C SER A 201 3.46 -15.10 -15.18
N VAL A 202 4.55 -15.78 -15.50
CA VAL A 202 4.89 -16.17 -16.89
C VAL A 202 3.95 -17.26 -17.40
N LEU A 203 3.74 -18.33 -16.61
CA LEU A 203 3.08 -19.55 -17.07
C LEU A 203 1.56 -19.48 -17.03
N THR A 204 0.97 -18.80 -16.03
CA THR A 204 -0.46 -18.92 -15.74
C THR A 204 -1.24 -17.61 -15.80
N VAL A 205 -0.61 -16.45 -15.55
CA VAL A 205 -1.27 -15.15 -15.66
C VAL A 205 -1.57 -14.83 -17.11
N ARG A 206 -2.82 -14.44 -17.39
CA ARG A 206 -3.28 -14.02 -18.73
C ARG A 206 -3.29 -12.50 -18.84
N GLU A 207 -3.10 -12.01 -20.07
CA GLU A 207 -3.22 -10.58 -20.38
C GLU A 207 -4.66 -10.09 -20.16
N THR A 208 -4.82 -8.87 -19.60
CA THR A 208 -6.13 -8.28 -19.33
C THR A 208 -6.39 -6.97 -20.09
N HIS A 209 -5.47 -6.54 -20.94
CA HIS A 209 -5.58 -5.30 -21.70
C HIS A 209 -6.86 -5.23 -22.56
N ASP A 210 -7.28 -6.36 -23.13
CA ASP A 210 -8.49 -6.40 -23.95
C ASP A 210 -9.77 -6.29 -23.12
N HIS A 211 -9.76 -6.69 -21.84
CA HIS A 211 -10.88 -6.44 -20.92
C HIS A 211 -11.06 -4.93 -20.68
N ALA A 212 -9.96 -4.19 -20.52
CA ALA A 212 -9.97 -2.74 -20.38
C ALA A 212 -10.51 -2.04 -21.65
N LYS A 213 -10.14 -2.52 -22.85
CA LYS A 213 -10.68 -2.00 -24.11
C LYS A 213 -12.18 -2.25 -24.24
N ALA A 214 -12.63 -3.48 -23.94
CA ALA A 214 -14.06 -3.83 -23.98
C ALA A 214 -14.89 -2.96 -23.04
N GLU A 215 -14.35 -2.61 -21.87
CA GLU A 215 -14.98 -1.66 -20.95
C GLU A 215 -15.02 -0.24 -21.54
N ALA A 216 -13.91 0.26 -22.09
CA ALA A 216 -13.83 1.60 -22.67
C ALA A 216 -14.80 1.80 -23.84
N ASP A 217 -14.96 0.80 -24.70
CA ASP A 217 -15.89 0.84 -25.83
C ASP A 217 -17.35 0.87 -25.36
N THR A 218 -17.67 0.24 -24.24
CA THR A 218 -19.01 0.31 -23.63
C THR A 218 -19.29 1.70 -23.05
N HIS A 219 -18.29 2.42 -22.57
CA HIS A 219 -18.44 3.76 -21.98
C HIS A 219 -18.48 4.89 -23.03
N LYS A 220 -17.86 4.74 -24.21
CA LYS A 220 -17.91 5.73 -25.29
C LYS A 220 -19.33 6.01 -25.80
N THR A 221 -20.23 5.06 -25.65
CA THR A 221 -21.62 5.19 -26.06
C THR A 221 -22.53 6.01 -25.12
N VAL A 222 -22.03 6.41 -23.92
CA VAL A 222 -22.86 6.99 -22.85
C VAL A 222 -22.57 8.48 -22.57
N HIS A 223 -21.43 9.04 -22.97
CA HIS A 223 -21.05 10.41 -22.58
C HIS A 223 -20.57 11.28 -23.75
N THR A 224 -21.49 12.03 -24.35
CA THR A 224 -21.23 13.22 -25.16
C THR A 224 -21.52 14.48 -24.34
N GLY A 225 -20.63 14.84 -23.42
CA GLY A 225 -20.69 16.08 -22.64
C GLY A 225 -19.33 16.77 -22.64
N SER A 226 -19.25 17.97 -23.25
CA SER A 226 -18.08 18.83 -23.24
C SER A 226 -17.79 19.31 -21.82
N THR A 227 -16.78 18.72 -21.16
CA THR A 227 -16.17 19.29 -19.94
C THR A 227 -14.81 19.86 -20.32
N ALA A 228 -14.50 21.07 -19.84
CA ALA A 228 -13.20 21.71 -20.04
C ALA A 228 -12.06 20.72 -19.69
N GLU A 229 -11.19 20.43 -20.65
CA GLU A 229 -10.04 19.55 -20.44
C GLU A 229 -9.03 20.27 -19.55
N LEU A 230 -9.01 19.88 -18.27
CA LEU A 230 -7.97 20.34 -17.35
C LEU A 230 -6.61 19.77 -17.78
N ASN A 231 -5.59 20.62 -17.81
CA ASN A 231 -4.23 20.18 -18.09
C ASN A 231 -3.60 19.46 -16.86
N ASN A 232 -2.49 18.75 -17.07
CA ASN A 232 -1.84 17.99 -16.00
C ASN A 232 -1.37 18.83 -14.82
N ARG A 233 -0.96 20.09 -15.04
CA ARG A 233 -0.55 21.01 -13.98
C ARG A 233 -1.72 21.46 -13.12
N GLU A 234 -2.87 21.70 -13.75
CA GLU A 234 -4.11 22.07 -13.04
C GLU A 234 -4.60 20.91 -12.16
N ILE A 235 -4.61 19.67 -12.70
CA ILE A 235 -5.02 18.48 -11.95
C ILE A 235 -4.05 18.25 -10.78
N PHE A 236 -2.74 18.43 -11.00
CA PHE A 236 -1.75 18.32 -9.93
C PHE A 236 -2.01 19.38 -8.84
N ALA A 237 -2.25 20.64 -9.23
CA ALA A 237 -2.52 21.72 -8.30
C ALA A 237 -3.84 21.51 -7.53
N LEU A 238 -4.89 21.02 -8.19
CA LEU A 238 -6.17 20.68 -7.55
C LEU A 238 -5.99 19.55 -6.53
N THR A 239 -5.37 18.46 -6.92
CA THR A 239 -5.23 17.28 -6.07
C THR A 239 -4.28 17.49 -4.90
N SER A 240 -3.24 18.31 -5.10
CA SER A 240 -2.21 18.54 -4.07
C SER A 240 -2.55 19.68 -3.12
N PHE A 241 -3.18 20.78 -3.60
CA PHE A 241 -3.22 22.03 -2.84
C PHE A 241 -4.54 22.78 -2.88
N LYS A 242 -5.19 22.91 -4.07
CA LYS A 242 -6.29 23.84 -4.29
C LYS A 242 -7.63 23.30 -3.82
N ASP A 243 -8.00 22.08 -4.18
CA ASP A 243 -9.25 21.50 -3.72
C ASP A 243 -9.14 21.08 -2.25
N ARG A 244 -10.13 21.48 -1.45
CA ARG A 244 -10.12 21.26 0.00
C ARG A 244 -10.13 19.78 0.38
N SER A 245 -10.95 18.99 -0.30
CA SER A 245 -11.09 17.56 -0.02
C SER A 245 -9.92 16.76 -0.59
N LEU A 246 -9.54 17.00 -1.87
CA LEU A 246 -8.44 16.28 -2.50
C LEU A 246 -7.10 16.53 -1.80
N SER A 247 -6.81 17.79 -1.42
CA SER A 247 -5.58 18.12 -0.71
C SER A 247 -5.56 17.52 0.70
N ALA A 248 -6.70 17.53 1.41
CA ALA A 248 -6.80 16.90 2.73
C ALA A 248 -6.58 15.38 2.64
N VAL A 249 -7.11 14.73 1.62
CA VAL A 249 -6.91 13.29 1.37
C VAL A 249 -5.46 12.98 0.98
N SER A 250 -4.85 13.81 0.13
CA SER A 250 -3.45 13.61 -0.32
C SER A 250 -2.45 13.74 0.82
N GLN A 251 -2.59 14.76 1.68
CA GLN A 251 -1.73 14.90 2.85
C GLN A 251 -1.96 13.79 3.88
N ALA A 252 -3.22 13.35 4.11
CA ALA A 252 -3.50 12.25 5.02
C ALA A 252 -2.90 10.93 4.52
N GLY A 253 -2.95 10.68 3.22
CA GLY A 253 -2.28 9.53 2.60
C GLY A 253 -0.77 9.57 2.77
N MET A 254 -0.15 10.74 2.58
CA MET A 254 1.28 10.93 2.82
C MET A 254 1.65 10.66 4.29
N VAL A 255 0.90 11.22 5.25
CA VAL A 255 1.16 11.02 6.68
C VAL A 255 0.89 9.57 7.10
N ASN A 256 -0.13 8.91 6.54
CA ASN A 256 -0.37 7.49 6.80
C ASN A 256 0.85 6.62 6.42
N ASN A 257 1.44 6.84 5.24
CA ASN A 257 2.63 6.08 4.82
C ASN A 257 3.94 6.61 5.47
N LEU A 258 3.93 7.83 5.99
CA LEU A 258 5.00 8.32 6.85
C LEU A 258 5.07 7.51 8.15
N ASN A 259 3.91 7.15 8.73
CA ASN A 259 3.84 6.24 9.88
C ASN A 259 4.47 4.88 9.57
N ASP A 260 4.27 4.35 8.35
CA ASP A 260 4.90 3.10 7.91
C ASP A 260 6.43 3.25 7.80
N GLY A 261 6.91 4.37 7.25
CA GLY A 261 8.35 4.65 7.15
C GLY A 261 9.04 4.66 8.51
N LEU A 262 8.39 5.25 9.53
CA LEU A 262 8.83 5.21 10.92
C LEU A 262 8.74 3.78 11.49
N ALA A 263 7.57 3.12 11.36
CA ALA A 263 7.31 1.83 11.99
C ALA A 263 8.26 0.74 11.46
N TRP A 264 8.46 0.69 10.15
CA TRP A 264 9.35 -0.30 9.53
C TRP A 264 10.83 -0.06 9.80
N GLY A 265 11.20 1.17 10.13
CA GLY A 265 12.58 1.52 10.44
C GLY A 265 12.91 1.44 11.92
N LEU A 266 12.13 2.12 12.76
CA LEU A 266 12.49 2.31 14.17
C LEU A 266 11.91 1.26 15.13
N PHE A 267 10.73 0.67 14.85
CA PHE A 267 10.11 -0.25 15.80
C PHE A 267 10.97 -1.48 16.10
N PRO A 268 11.55 -2.21 15.12
CA PRO A 268 12.42 -3.34 15.45
C PRO A 268 13.60 -2.95 16.33
N VAL A 269 14.20 -1.79 16.10
CA VAL A 269 15.32 -1.27 16.90
C VAL A 269 14.85 -0.85 18.28
N HIS A 270 13.70 -0.18 18.38
CA HIS A 270 13.09 0.21 19.66
C HIS A 270 12.81 -1.00 20.55
N PHE A 271 12.22 -2.06 20.00
CA PHE A 271 11.93 -3.28 20.73
C PHE A 271 13.21 -4.05 21.11
N ALA A 272 14.20 -4.08 20.23
CA ALA A 272 15.49 -4.71 20.50
C ALA A 272 16.24 -3.98 21.64
N SER A 273 16.23 -2.64 21.67
CA SER A 273 16.84 -1.85 22.74
C SER A 273 16.16 -2.04 24.09
N ALA A 274 14.89 -2.44 24.10
CA ALA A 274 14.15 -2.82 25.30
C ALA A 274 14.33 -4.31 25.69
N GLY A 275 15.19 -5.05 24.98
CA GLY A 275 15.55 -6.43 25.31
C GLY A 275 14.58 -7.51 24.80
N LEU A 276 13.69 -7.18 23.83
CA LEU A 276 12.82 -8.18 23.22
C LEU A 276 13.64 -9.12 22.32
N SER A 277 13.27 -10.41 22.33
CA SER A 277 13.81 -11.39 21.39
C SER A 277 13.37 -11.09 19.96
N ILE A 278 14.18 -11.49 18.98
CA ILE A 278 13.89 -11.30 17.54
C ILE A 278 12.53 -11.93 17.15
N GLU A 279 12.19 -13.06 17.78
CA GLU A 279 10.88 -13.72 17.58
C GLU A 279 9.72 -12.80 18.00
N LYS A 280 9.79 -12.18 19.18
CA LYS A 280 8.77 -11.23 19.65
C LYS A 280 8.71 -9.98 18.78
N ILE A 281 9.84 -9.49 18.30
CA ILE A 281 9.92 -8.39 17.34
C ILE A 281 9.20 -8.78 16.04
N GLY A 282 9.42 -9.99 15.53
CA GLY A 282 8.74 -10.54 14.36
C GLY A 282 7.22 -10.61 14.54
N ILE A 283 6.74 -11.00 15.73
CA ILE A 283 5.30 -10.99 16.05
C ILE A 283 4.73 -9.56 15.96
N LEU A 284 5.39 -8.58 16.60
CA LEU A 284 4.92 -7.18 16.57
C LEU A 284 4.96 -6.60 15.16
N ALA A 285 6.01 -6.90 14.38
CA ALA A 285 6.13 -6.47 12.99
C ALA A 285 5.06 -7.10 12.07
N ALA A 286 4.54 -8.29 12.43
CA ALA A 286 3.50 -8.98 11.68
C ALA A 286 2.08 -8.54 12.05
N VAL A 287 1.82 -8.28 13.33
CA VAL A 287 0.47 -7.97 13.85
C VAL A 287 -0.09 -6.69 13.21
N TYR A 288 0.71 -5.65 13.10
CA TYR A 288 0.30 -4.39 12.48
C TYR A 288 -0.24 -4.58 11.05
N PRO A 289 0.52 -5.11 10.08
CA PRO A 289 0.03 -5.31 8.72
C PRO A 289 -1.02 -6.43 8.61
N ALA A 290 -1.08 -7.39 9.54
CA ALA A 290 -2.11 -8.42 9.57
C ALA A 290 -3.48 -7.81 9.90
N VAL A 291 -3.55 -6.99 10.97
CA VAL A 291 -4.78 -6.28 11.37
C VAL A 291 -5.19 -5.29 10.29
N TRP A 292 -4.24 -4.56 9.73
CA TRP A 292 -4.48 -3.66 8.60
C TRP A 292 -5.06 -4.41 7.39
N GLY A 293 -4.41 -5.48 6.92
CA GLY A 293 -4.86 -6.27 5.79
C GLY A 293 -6.25 -6.89 6.00
N ALA A 294 -6.48 -7.49 7.17
CA ALA A 294 -7.77 -8.08 7.52
C ALA A 294 -8.88 -7.03 7.69
N GLY A 295 -8.56 -5.90 8.31
CA GLY A 295 -9.52 -4.83 8.56
C GLY A 295 -10.08 -4.18 7.28
N GLN A 296 -9.33 -4.19 6.18
CA GLN A 296 -9.77 -3.57 4.92
C GLN A 296 -11.03 -4.22 4.33
N PHE A 297 -11.28 -5.49 4.61
CA PHE A 297 -12.52 -6.17 4.16
C PHE A 297 -13.78 -5.57 4.80
N VAL A 298 -13.66 -4.99 5.98
CA VAL A 298 -14.76 -4.40 6.74
C VAL A 298 -14.84 -2.89 6.56
N THR A 299 -13.72 -2.21 6.62
CA THR A 299 -13.66 -0.73 6.65
C THR A 299 -14.08 -0.08 5.34
N GLY A 300 -13.92 -0.77 4.20
CA GLY A 300 -14.46 -0.32 2.92
C GLY A 300 -15.98 -0.13 2.98
N ALA A 301 -16.71 -1.15 3.42
CA ALA A 301 -18.16 -1.10 3.58
C ALA A 301 -18.60 -0.10 4.69
N LEU A 302 -17.83 0.00 5.78
CA LEU A 302 -18.10 1.00 6.82
C LEU A 302 -18.01 2.43 6.28
N SER A 303 -17.02 2.69 5.41
CA SER A 303 -16.84 4.02 4.83
C SER A 303 -17.97 4.42 3.90
N ASP A 304 -18.61 3.46 3.23
CA ASP A 304 -19.80 3.70 2.42
C ASP A 304 -21.02 4.05 3.30
N ARG A 305 -21.12 3.45 4.48
CA ARG A 305 -22.26 3.65 5.41
C ARG A 305 -22.14 4.90 6.26
N TYR A 306 -20.95 5.14 6.85
CA TYR A 306 -20.74 6.23 7.82
C TYR A 306 -20.09 7.47 7.20
N GLY A 307 -19.71 7.40 5.91
CA GLY A 307 -19.04 8.46 5.19
C GLY A 307 -17.51 8.40 5.30
N ARG A 308 -16.84 9.02 4.34
CA ARG A 308 -15.37 8.99 4.23
C ARG A 308 -14.67 9.79 5.33
N LYS A 309 -15.16 11.01 5.59
CA LYS A 309 -14.53 11.96 6.53
C LYS A 309 -14.43 11.42 7.96
N PRO A 310 -15.49 10.87 8.60
CA PRO A 310 -15.40 10.34 9.95
C PRO A 310 -14.41 9.17 10.07
N LEU A 311 -14.37 8.27 9.07
CA LEU A 311 -13.47 7.13 9.11
C LEU A 311 -12.00 7.57 8.95
N ILE A 312 -11.70 8.48 8.03
CA ILE A 312 -10.32 9.00 7.87
C ILE A 312 -9.89 9.72 9.14
N THR A 313 -10.72 10.64 9.66
CA THR A 313 -10.40 11.40 10.87
C THR A 313 -10.22 10.46 12.09
N GLY A 314 -11.18 9.58 12.33
CA GLY A 314 -11.14 8.62 13.44
C GLY A 314 -9.95 7.66 13.33
N GLY A 315 -9.70 7.14 12.14
CA GLY A 315 -8.58 6.24 11.89
C GLY A 315 -7.21 6.92 12.11
N MET A 316 -7.04 8.18 11.68
CA MET A 316 -5.82 8.96 11.95
C MET A 316 -5.61 9.22 13.45
N LEU A 317 -6.67 9.50 14.20
CA LEU A 317 -6.58 9.69 15.65
C LEU A 317 -6.27 8.36 16.37
N VAL A 318 -6.85 7.24 15.93
CA VAL A 318 -6.51 5.91 16.45
C VAL A 318 -5.03 5.58 16.16
N GLN A 319 -4.52 5.86 14.96
CA GLN A 319 -3.09 5.69 14.64
C GLN A 319 -2.21 6.57 15.53
N ALA A 320 -2.58 7.84 15.73
CA ALA A 320 -1.83 8.75 16.60
C ALA A 320 -1.77 8.24 18.05
N SER A 321 -2.90 7.74 18.58
CA SER A 321 -2.94 7.14 19.91
C SER A 321 -2.10 5.88 20.00
N ALA A 322 -2.13 5.02 18.97
CA ALA A 322 -1.30 3.82 18.89
C ALA A 322 0.20 4.16 18.87
N LEU A 323 0.61 5.17 18.07
CA LEU A 323 1.99 5.65 18.05
C LEU A 323 2.43 6.21 19.41
N ALA A 324 1.57 6.98 20.08
CA ALA A 324 1.85 7.45 21.43
C ALA A 324 2.04 6.28 22.41
N MET A 325 1.21 5.22 22.31
CA MET A 325 1.38 4.00 23.10
C MET A 325 2.71 3.30 22.82
N PHE A 326 3.19 3.26 21.56
CA PHE A 326 4.52 2.73 21.26
C PHE A 326 5.64 3.54 21.90
N ALA A 327 5.50 4.88 21.94
CA ALA A 327 6.52 5.75 22.52
C ALA A 327 6.65 5.64 24.03
N ILE A 328 5.52 5.46 24.74
CA ILE A 328 5.49 5.42 26.22
C ILE A 328 5.48 4.00 26.79
N GLY A 329 5.14 3.00 25.97
CA GLY A 329 5.06 1.60 26.38
C GLY A 329 6.45 1.02 26.68
N THR A 330 6.51 0.10 27.63
CA THR A 330 7.75 -0.54 28.05
C THR A 330 7.70 -2.07 28.03
N ASP A 331 6.55 -2.64 27.66
CA ASP A 331 6.34 -4.09 27.68
C ASP A 331 5.68 -4.59 26.39
N PHE A 332 5.84 -5.90 26.14
CA PHE A 332 5.31 -6.55 24.94
C PHE A 332 3.78 -6.43 24.81
N GLY A 333 3.04 -6.51 25.91
CA GLY A 333 1.57 -6.45 25.88
C GLY A 333 1.07 -5.08 25.43
N THR A 334 1.66 -4.00 25.93
CA THR A 334 1.38 -2.63 25.54
C THR A 334 1.69 -2.41 24.04
N TRP A 335 2.84 -2.88 23.56
CA TRP A 335 3.22 -2.76 22.15
C TRP A 335 2.35 -3.63 21.23
N LEU A 336 1.92 -4.81 21.70
CA LEU A 336 0.97 -5.65 20.97
C LEU A 336 -0.39 -4.94 20.79
N ALA A 337 -0.92 -4.35 21.86
CA ALA A 337 -2.14 -3.56 21.81
C ALA A 337 -1.97 -2.34 20.86
N ALA A 338 -0.84 -1.65 20.93
CA ALA A 338 -0.51 -0.54 20.04
C ALA A 338 -0.44 -0.99 18.56
N ALA A 339 0.15 -2.16 18.28
CA ALA A 339 0.22 -2.71 16.92
C ALA A 339 -1.18 -3.05 16.36
N ILE A 340 -2.06 -3.59 17.18
CA ILE A 340 -3.46 -3.86 16.82
C ILE A 340 -4.19 -2.54 16.51
N LEU A 341 -4.06 -1.53 17.39
CA LEU A 341 -4.69 -0.22 17.20
C LEU A 341 -4.15 0.49 15.96
N LEU A 342 -2.82 0.45 15.72
CA LEU A 342 -2.21 1.04 14.53
C LEU A 342 -2.75 0.38 13.25
N GLY A 343 -2.85 -0.96 13.25
CA GLY A 343 -3.42 -1.72 12.13
C GLY A 343 -4.89 -1.40 11.89
N ALA A 344 -5.69 -1.31 12.95
CA ALA A 344 -7.10 -0.95 12.86
C ALA A 344 -7.30 0.47 12.33
N GLY A 345 -6.55 1.45 12.86
CA GLY A 345 -6.57 2.83 12.38
C GLY A 345 -6.17 2.94 10.91
N THR A 346 -5.10 2.24 10.50
CA THR A 346 -4.66 2.20 9.10
C THR A 346 -5.69 1.56 8.18
N ALA A 347 -6.35 0.48 8.62
CA ALA A 347 -7.44 -0.15 7.87
C ALA A 347 -8.63 0.81 7.66
N MET A 348 -8.95 1.67 8.62
CA MET A 348 -9.98 2.70 8.48
C MET A 348 -9.61 3.78 7.46
N VAL A 349 -8.34 4.14 7.40
CA VAL A 349 -7.83 5.26 6.59
C VAL A 349 -7.54 4.86 5.15
N TYR A 350 -6.76 3.82 4.95
CA TYR A 350 -6.13 3.51 3.68
C TYR A 350 -7.09 3.30 2.50
N PRO A 351 -8.10 2.39 2.57
CA PRO A 351 -9.07 2.22 1.48
C PRO A 351 -10.00 3.44 1.34
N THR A 352 -10.29 4.11 2.45
CA THR A 352 -11.23 5.23 2.50
C THR A 352 -10.67 6.47 1.79
N LEU A 353 -9.35 6.72 1.89
CA LEU A 353 -8.70 7.82 1.16
C LEU A 353 -8.83 7.67 -0.35
N LEU A 354 -8.63 6.47 -0.87
CA LEU A 354 -8.74 6.22 -2.30
C LEU A 354 -10.19 6.34 -2.78
N ALA A 355 -11.14 5.86 -1.97
CA ALA A 355 -12.57 6.03 -2.24
C ALA A 355 -12.96 7.52 -2.25
N ALA A 356 -12.46 8.31 -1.29
CA ALA A 356 -12.73 9.76 -1.22
C ALA A 356 -12.22 10.52 -2.46
N ILE A 357 -11.09 10.13 -3.04
CA ILE A 357 -10.64 10.69 -4.32
C ILE A 357 -11.61 10.32 -5.44
N GLY A 358 -12.07 9.06 -5.44
CA GLY A 358 -13.05 8.58 -6.40
C GLY A 358 -14.37 9.35 -6.37
N ASP A 359 -14.79 9.77 -5.17
CA ASP A 359 -16.04 10.53 -4.96
C ASP A 359 -15.92 12.01 -5.40
N VAL A 360 -14.74 12.63 -5.25
CA VAL A 360 -14.52 14.06 -5.51
C VAL A 360 -13.98 14.32 -6.93
N ALA A 361 -13.08 13.48 -7.41
CA ALA A 361 -12.44 13.69 -8.70
C ALA A 361 -13.39 13.34 -9.88
N HIS A 362 -13.54 14.30 -10.82
CA HIS A 362 -14.36 14.10 -12.00
C HIS A 362 -13.86 12.91 -12.85
N PRO A 363 -14.73 12.08 -13.43
CA PRO A 363 -14.37 10.87 -14.18
C PRO A 363 -13.28 11.05 -15.25
N HIS A 364 -13.26 12.17 -15.97
CA HIS A 364 -12.29 12.44 -17.04
C HIS A 364 -10.83 12.61 -16.55
N TRP A 365 -10.63 13.00 -15.29
CA TRP A 365 -9.28 13.19 -14.74
C TRP A 365 -9.04 12.44 -13.42
N ARG A 366 -10.00 11.61 -12.98
CA ARG A 366 -9.91 10.79 -11.76
C ARG A 366 -8.66 9.91 -11.73
N ALA A 367 -8.33 9.23 -12.83
CA ALA A 367 -7.14 8.39 -12.90
C ALA A 367 -5.86 9.19 -12.67
N ARG A 368 -5.77 10.42 -13.18
CA ARG A 368 -4.64 11.33 -12.95
C ARG A 368 -4.56 11.76 -11.49
N SER A 369 -5.69 12.10 -10.87
CA SER A 369 -5.72 12.42 -9.42
C SER A 369 -5.31 11.25 -8.54
N VAL A 370 -5.73 10.03 -8.85
CA VAL A 370 -5.28 8.81 -8.15
C VAL A 370 -3.76 8.64 -8.29
N GLY A 371 -3.20 8.90 -9.47
CA GLY A 371 -1.75 8.87 -9.69
C GLY A 371 -1.00 9.89 -8.83
N ILE A 372 -1.50 11.13 -8.77
CA ILE A 372 -0.93 12.20 -7.93
C ILE A 372 -1.04 11.86 -6.44
N TYR A 373 -2.19 11.37 -6.00
CA TYR A 373 -2.38 10.88 -4.64
C TYR A 373 -1.36 9.78 -4.28
N ARG A 374 -1.17 8.79 -5.17
CA ARG A 374 -0.19 7.73 -4.95
C ARG A 374 1.25 8.25 -4.86
N LEU A 375 1.60 9.27 -5.64
CA LEU A 375 2.90 9.94 -5.54
C LEU A 375 3.11 10.50 -4.12
N TRP A 376 2.14 11.25 -3.59
CA TRP A 376 2.20 11.80 -2.22
C TRP A 376 2.22 10.70 -1.17
N ARG A 377 1.30 9.74 -1.29
CA ARG A 377 1.19 8.60 -0.38
C ARG A 377 2.49 7.81 -0.29
N ASP A 378 3.03 7.38 -1.42
CA ASP A 378 4.22 6.52 -1.45
C ASP A 378 5.49 7.32 -1.13
N GLY A 379 5.52 8.63 -1.44
CA GLY A 379 6.52 9.55 -0.95
C GLY A 379 6.56 9.66 0.58
N GLY A 380 5.44 9.38 1.23
CA GLY A 380 5.33 9.30 2.70
C GLY A 380 6.33 8.33 3.34
N PHE A 381 6.61 7.19 2.70
CA PHE A 381 7.63 6.25 3.20
C PHE A 381 9.01 6.91 3.32
N ALA A 382 9.41 7.63 2.26
CA ALA A 382 10.70 8.32 2.21
C ALA A 382 10.77 9.46 3.23
N ILE A 383 9.72 10.29 3.29
CA ILE A 383 9.63 11.39 4.25
C ILE A 383 9.63 10.84 5.67
N GLY A 384 8.89 9.75 5.91
CA GLY A 384 8.81 9.10 7.22
C GLY A 384 10.15 8.55 7.70
N ALA A 385 10.87 7.85 6.83
CA ALA A 385 12.19 7.33 7.15
C ALA A 385 13.17 8.45 7.48
N LEU A 386 13.23 9.50 6.63
CA LEU A 386 14.14 10.63 6.85
C LEU A 386 13.79 11.41 8.11
N LEU A 387 12.53 11.81 8.28
CA LEU A 387 12.08 12.59 9.41
C LEU A 387 12.28 11.83 10.73
N SER A 388 11.85 10.56 10.78
CA SER A 388 11.96 9.77 11.99
C SER A 388 13.42 9.42 12.32
N GLY A 389 14.28 9.20 11.32
CA GLY A 389 15.71 9.00 11.52
C GLY A 389 16.37 10.23 12.12
N LEU A 390 16.17 11.40 11.53
CA LEU A 390 16.73 12.68 12.04
C LEU A 390 16.25 13.00 13.46
N LEU A 391 14.96 12.78 13.73
CA LEU A 391 14.43 13.00 15.09
C LEU A 391 14.97 11.97 16.10
N ALA A 392 15.15 10.73 15.68
CA ALA A 392 15.70 9.70 16.55
C ALA A 392 17.18 9.93 16.85
N ASP A 393 17.97 10.41 15.88
CA ASP A 393 19.37 10.78 16.07
C ASP A 393 19.51 11.99 17.02
N ALA A 394 18.59 12.95 16.95
CA ALA A 394 18.66 14.19 17.75
C ALA A 394 18.06 14.00 19.16
N TYR A 395 16.97 13.25 19.30
CA TYR A 395 16.15 13.22 20.53
C TYR A 395 15.82 11.80 21.04
N GLY A 396 16.30 10.76 20.34
CA GLY A 396 15.99 9.36 20.63
C GLY A 396 14.69 8.85 20.01
N ILE A 397 14.55 7.52 19.93
CA ILE A 397 13.43 6.84 19.26
C ILE A 397 12.06 7.21 19.86
N PRO A 398 11.85 7.23 21.20
CA PRO A 398 10.54 7.57 21.75
C PRO A 398 10.07 8.98 21.38
N ALA A 399 10.99 9.96 21.32
CA ALA A 399 10.66 11.33 20.92
C ALA A 399 10.31 11.41 19.43
N ALA A 400 11.00 10.67 18.56
CA ALA A 400 10.69 10.57 17.15
C ALA A 400 9.29 9.97 16.93
N ILE A 401 8.95 8.89 17.63
CA ILE A 401 7.62 8.26 17.57
C ILE A 401 6.54 9.25 18.04
N MET A 402 6.76 9.95 19.14
CA MET A 402 5.82 10.93 19.69
C MET A 402 5.59 12.12 18.74
N ALA A 403 6.65 12.62 18.10
CA ALA A 403 6.53 13.67 17.11
C ALA A 403 5.68 13.25 15.89
N VAL A 404 5.89 12.03 15.41
CA VAL A 404 5.07 11.46 14.32
C VAL A 404 3.64 11.20 14.78
N ALA A 405 3.41 10.79 16.03
CA ALA A 405 2.07 10.68 16.61
C ALA A 405 1.33 12.03 16.59
N ALA A 406 2.01 13.10 17.02
CA ALA A 406 1.45 14.46 16.99
C ALA A 406 1.14 14.92 15.55
N LEU A 407 2.04 14.66 14.60
CA LEU A 407 1.82 14.95 13.18
C LEU A 407 0.62 14.18 12.61
N THR A 408 0.46 12.91 13.00
CA THR A 408 -0.66 12.06 12.58
C THR A 408 -1.99 12.58 13.14
N ALA A 409 -2.02 12.99 14.41
CA ALA A 409 -3.19 13.63 15.02
C ALA A 409 -3.54 14.94 14.31
N ALA A 410 -2.54 15.81 14.06
CA ALA A 410 -2.74 17.06 13.34
C ALA A 410 -3.27 16.84 11.92
N SER A 411 -2.79 15.80 11.23
CA SER A 411 -3.29 15.40 9.91
C SER A 411 -4.77 14.97 9.97
N GLY A 412 -5.16 14.17 10.98
CA GLY A 412 -6.56 13.80 11.20
C GLY A 412 -7.47 15.00 11.48
N ILE A 413 -7.02 15.95 12.29
CA ILE A 413 -7.73 17.19 12.57
C ILE A 413 -7.85 18.05 11.30
N LEU A 414 -6.81 18.13 10.49
CA LEU A 414 -6.84 18.83 9.20
C LEU A 414 -7.88 18.24 8.25
N VAL A 415 -8.01 16.91 8.19
CA VAL A 415 -9.09 16.24 7.44
C VAL A 415 -10.46 16.65 7.99
N ALA A 416 -10.63 16.63 9.31
CA ALA A 416 -11.89 17.02 9.96
C ALA A 416 -12.31 18.48 9.63
N MET A 417 -11.32 19.38 9.50
CA MET A 417 -11.61 20.78 9.19
C MET A 417 -11.78 21.06 7.69
N ARG A 418 -10.97 20.45 6.83
CA ARG A 418 -10.91 20.81 5.40
C ARG A 418 -11.80 19.94 4.51
N MET A 419 -11.94 18.64 4.80
CA MET A 419 -12.72 17.75 3.96
C MET A 419 -14.21 18.06 4.08
N ARG A 420 -14.89 18.23 2.95
CA ARG A 420 -16.34 18.42 2.91
C ARG A 420 -17.01 17.10 3.25
N SER A 421 -18.04 17.15 4.09
CA SER A 421 -18.93 15.99 4.28
C SER A 421 -19.75 15.82 2.99
N ALA A 422 -19.89 14.59 2.51
CA ALA A 422 -20.89 14.32 1.48
C ALA A 422 -22.27 14.52 2.14
N ASP A 423 -23.08 15.43 1.59
CA ASP A 423 -24.47 15.58 2.01
C ASP A 423 -25.24 14.31 1.65
N HIS A 424 -25.52 13.48 2.63
CA HIS A 424 -26.36 12.29 2.49
C HIS A 424 -27.86 12.63 2.34
N SER A 425 -28.19 13.92 2.12
CA SER A 425 -29.59 14.42 2.00
C SER A 425 -30.21 14.26 0.62
N ALA A 426 -29.52 13.63 -0.36
CA ALA A 426 -30.05 13.50 -1.73
C ALA A 426 -30.47 12.07 -2.14
N ALA A 427 -30.64 11.16 -1.17
CA ALA A 427 -31.12 9.79 -1.41
C ALA A 427 -32.16 9.42 -0.34
N GLY A 428 -33.25 10.17 -0.31
CA GLY A 428 -34.49 9.88 0.41
C GLY A 428 -35.63 9.74 -0.58
#